data_5144ce3ded2b395b585e590af789fa16
#
_entry.id   5144ce3ded2b395b585e590af789fa16
#
_cell.length_a   1.000
_cell.length_b   1.000
_cell.length_c   1.000
_cell.angle_alpha   90.00
_cell.angle_beta   90.00
_cell.angle_gamma   90.00
#
_symmetry.space_group_name_H-M   'P 1'
#
loop_
_entity.id
_entity.type
_entity.pdbx_description
1 polymer ?
#
loop_
_entity_poly.entity_id
_entity_poly.type
_entity_poly.pdbx_seq_one_letter_code
_entity_poly.pdbx_strand_id
1 'polypeptide(L)'
;IICAGAYTSVLLPSLNIYPIKGYSITFKGAEAEDAPFTSILDDDAKIVASPFNNLTFRVAGTAELADWNHDIREDRIKPLVDWVHDNTFMDAEKYTRWACLRPMTPNMLPIISKVQGMWVNSGAGHLGWTMGMALAEKITKDI
;
A
#
# COMPACT_ATOMS: atom_id res chain seq x y z
N ILE A 1 1.31 7.29 21.91
CA ILE A 1 0.54 7.31 20.64
C ILE A 1 0.73 5.96 19.98
N ILE A 2 -0.37 5.34 19.51
CA ILE A 2 -0.37 4.07 18.79
C ILE A 2 -0.49 4.35 17.29
N CYS A 3 0.56 3.97 16.53
CA CYS A 3 0.64 4.10 15.07
C CYS A 3 1.02 2.74 14.44
N ALA A 4 0.37 1.66 14.89
CA ALA A 4 0.79 0.29 14.58
C ALA A 4 0.17 -0.27 13.26
N GLY A 5 -0.42 0.59 12.42
CA GLY A 5 -1.04 0.15 11.16
C GLY A 5 -2.13 -0.89 11.40
N ALA A 6 -2.13 -1.98 10.63
CA ALA A 6 -3.10 -3.06 10.81
C ALA A 6 -3.03 -3.70 12.21
N TYR A 7 -1.85 -3.76 12.82
CA TYR A 7 -1.66 -4.32 14.16
C TYR A 7 -2.29 -3.48 15.29
N THR A 8 -2.79 -2.29 14.98
CA THR A 8 -3.54 -1.49 15.97
C THR A 8 -4.76 -2.24 16.52
N SER A 9 -5.45 -3.04 15.71
CA SER A 9 -6.59 -3.85 16.16
C SER A 9 -6.19 -5.03 17.05
N VAL A 10 -4.95 -5.49 16.99
CA VAL A 10 -4.42 -6.48 17.93
C VAL A 10 -4.20 -5.85 19.31
N LEU A 11 -3.70 -4.61 19.35
CA LEU A 11 -3.48 -3.87 20.59
C LEU A 11 -4.78 -3.31 21.19
N LEU A 12 -5.70 -2.89 20.32
CA LEU A 12 -6.99 -2.31 20.69
C LEU A 12 -8.11 -2.99 19.86
N PRO A 13 -8.59 -4.17 20.29
CA PRO A 13 -9.59 -4.95 19.56
C PRO A 13 -10.96 -4.24 19.37
N SER A 14 -11.22 -3.19 20.16
CA SER A 14 -12.42 -2.36 20.00
C SER A 14 -12.41 -1.48 18.76
N LEU A 15 -11.25 -1.34 18.10
CA LEU A 15 -11.12 -0.57 16.86
C LEU A 15 -11.32 -1.48 15.65
N ASN A 16 -12.24 -1.09 14.80
CA ASN A 16 -12.55 -1.79 13.56
C ASN A 16 -11.48 -1.48 12.48
N ILE A 17 -10.25 -1.95 12.70
CA ILE A 17 -9.17 -1.90 11.71
C ILE A 17 -8.90 -3.33 11.26
N TYR A 18 -8.96 -3.58 9.97
CA TYR A 18 -8.72 -4.90 9.39
C TYR A 18 -7.65 -4.86 8.29
N PRO A 19 -6.86 -5.93 8.14
CA PRO A 19 -5.83 -6.00 7.14
C PRO A 19 -6.40 -6.25 5.75
N ILE A 20 -6.02 -5.42 4.77
CA ILE A 20 -6.19 -5.70 3.34
C ILE A 20 -4.82 -5.87 2.73
N LYS A 21 -4.51 -7.07 2.26
CA LYS A 21 -3.23 -7.35 1.64
C LYS A 21 -3.16 -6.75 0.24
N GLY A 22 -2.15 -5.93 0.02
CA GLY A 22 -1.82 -5.34 -1.28
C GLY A 22 -0.49 -5.87 -1.79
N TYR A 23 -0.31 -5.87 -3.11
CA TYR A 23 0.85 -6.43 -3.79
C TYR A 23 1.57 -5.40 -4.62
N SER A 24 2.85 -5.63 -4.85
CA SER A 24 3.62 -4.86 -5.83
C SER A 24 4.77 -5.69 -6.41
N ILE A 25 5.16 -5.30 -7.61
CA ILE A 25 6.40 -5.74 -8.26
C ILE A 25 7.30 -4.53 -8.46
N THR A 26 8.62 -4.75 -8.38
CA THR A 26 9.60 -3.66 -8.53
C THR A 26 10.72 -4.12 -9.44
N PHE A 27 10.96 -3.38 -10.50
CA PHE A 27 12.05 -3.51 -11.46
C PHE A 27 13.20 -2.60 -11.01
N LYS A 28 14.45 -3.03 -11.21
CA LYS A 28 15.65 -2.27 -10.82
C LYS A 28 16.75 -2.41 -11.85
N GLY A 29 17.55 -1.34 -11.99
CA GLY A 29 18.69 -1.35 -12.91
C GLY A 29 18.25 -1.47 -14.36
N ALA A 30 18.89 -2.37 -15.12
CA ALA A 30 18.61 -2.59 -16.53
C ALA A 30 17.15 -2.97 -16.82
N GLU A 31 16.50 -3.70 -15.90
CA GLU A 31 15.10 -4.08 -16.01
C GLU A 31 14.13 -2.89 -15.89
N ALA A 32 14.60 -1.72 -15.48
CA ALA A 32 13.82 -0.47 -15.39
C ALA A 32 14.24 0.59 -16.43
N GLU A 33 15.15 0.27 -17.35
CA GLU A 33 15.71 1.23 -18.32
C GLU A 33 14.63 1.77 -19.26
N ASP A 34 13.72 0.91 -19.72
CA ASP A 34 12.60 1.27 -20.60
C ASP A 34 11.31 1.63 -19.83
N ALA A 35 11.42 1.89 -18.54
CA ALA A 35 10.27 2.25 -17.72
C ALA A 35 9.74 3.66 -18.05
N PRO A 36 8.42 3.87 -17.97
CA PRO A 36 7.85 5.20 -18.06
C PRO A 36 8.44 6.15 -17.01
N PHE A 37 8.76 7.41 -17.40
CA PHE A 37 9.24 8.43 -16.44
C PHE A 37 8.13 9.15 -15.71
N THR A 38 6.88 8.82 -16.00
CA THR A 38 5.71 9.43 -15.36
C THR A 38 4.93 8.36 -14.61
N SER A 39 4.42 8.70 -13.44
CA SER A 39 3.51 7.82 -12.73
C SER A 39 2.20 7.66 -13.49
N ILE A 40 1.71 6.44 -13.57
CA ILE A 40 0.48 6.07 -14.26
C ILE A 40 -0.50 5.53 -13.21
N LEU A 41 -1.71 6.06 -13.21
CA LEU A 41 -2.85 5.51 -12.49
C LEU A 41 -3.82 4.92 -13.51
N ASP A 42 -3.96 3.60 -13.48
CA ASP A 42 -4.97 2.88 -14.22
C ASP A 42 -6.14 2.58 -13.28
N ASP A 43 -7.21 3.38 -13.43
CA ASP A 43 -8.36 3.26 -12.52
C ASP A 43 -9.23 2.04 -12.85
N ASP A 44 -9.22 1.55 -14.06
CA ASP A 44 -9.95 0.35 -14.45
C ASP A 44 -9.26 -0.92 -13.91
N ALA A 45 -7.96 -1.03 -14.09
CA ALA A 45 -7.16 -2.13 -13.57
C ALA A 45 -6.88 -2.03 -12.05
N LYS A 46 -7.12 -0.86 -11.43
CA LYS A 46 -6.76 -0.56 -10.03
C LYS A 46 -5.27 -0.73 -9.77
N ILE A 47 -4.46 -0.28 -10.72
CA ILE A 47 -3.00 -0.35 -10.70
C ILE A 47 -2.41 1.06 -10.67
N VAL A 48 -1.38 1.23 -9.86
CA VAL A 48 -0.52 2.41 -9.83
C VAL A 48 0.90 1.98 -10.19
N ALA A 49 1.45 2.60 -11.22
CA ALA A 49 2.81 2.37 -11.67
C ALA A 49 3.62 3.67 -11.50
N SER A 50 4.78 3.60 -10.87
CA SER A 50 5.56 4.81 -10.55
C SER A 50 7.06 4.58 -10.67
N PRO A 51 7.79 5.47 -11.35
CA PRO A 51 9.23 5.56 -11.24
C PRO A 51 9.61 6.19 -9.89
N PHE A 52 10.63 5.65 -9.23
CA PHE A 52 11.24 6.28 -8.03
C PHE A 52 12.52 7.03 -8.38
N ASN A 53 13.19 6.58 -9.42
CA ASN A 53 14.36 7.19 -10.03
C ASN A 53 14.56 6.55 -11.41
N ASN A 54 15.59 6.95 -12.14
CA ASN A 54 15.85 6.45 -13.49
C ASN A 54 16.11 4.93 -13.60
N LEU A 55 16.29 4.25 -12.46
CA LEU A 55 16.62 2.83 -12.41
C LEU A 55 15.73 2.03 -11.45
N THR A 56 14.58 2.57 -11.07
CA THR A 56 13.63 1.85 -10.20
C THR A 56 12.20 2.20 -10.58
N PHE A 57 11.47 1.19 -10.98
CA PHE A 57 10.06 1.30 -11.35
C PHE A 57 9.22 0.31 -10.55
N ARG A 58 8.14 0.77 -9.96
CA ARG A 58 7.23 -0.07 -9.17
C ARG A 58 5.82 -0.05 -9.73
N VAL A 59 5.24 -1.23 -9.84
CA VAL A 59 3.84 -1.43 -10.17
C VAL A 59 3.15 -2.04 -8.95
N ALA A 60 2.12 -1.38 -8.46
CA ALA A 60 1.37 -1.79 -7.27
C ALA A 60 -0.12 -1.85 -7.59
N GLY A 61 -0.77 -2.88 -7.09
CA GLY A 61 -2.20 -3.05 -7.30
C GLY A 61 -2.72 -4.22 -6.49
N THR A 62 -3.82 -4.75 -6.95
CA THR A 62 -4.55 -5.88 -6.36
C THR A 62 -4.86 -5.67 -4.87
N ALA A 63 -5.91 -6.29 -4.41
CA ALA A 63 -6.31 -6.25 -3.01
C ALA A 63 -6.88 -7.62 -2.63
N GLU A 64 -6.56 -8.08 -1.43
CA GLU A 64 -6.98 -9.39 -0.96
C GLU A 64 -7.38 -9.33 0.51
N LEU A 65 -8.54 -9.89 0.81
CA LEU A 65 -8.97 -10.20 2.17
C LEU A 65 -8.29 -11.53 2.57
N ALA A 66 -7.11 -11.45 3.13
CA ALA A 66 -6.26 -12.59 3.46
C ALA A 66 -5.94 -12.70 4.94
N ASP A 67 -6.72 -11.99 5.77
CA ASP A 67 -6.46 -11.87 7.18
C ASP A 67 -4.98 -11.47 7.44
N TRP A 68 -4.28 -12.12 8.35
CA TRP A 68 -2.88 -11.85 8.70
C TRP A 68 -1.87 -12.62 7.85
N ASN A 69 -2.32 -13.25 6.75
CA ASN A 69 -1.44 -13.98 5.85
C ASN A 69 -0.55 -13.03 5.04
N HIS A 70 0.76 -13.25 5.06
CA HIS A 70 1.77 -12.47 4.34
C HIS A 70 2.31 -13.16 3.09
N ASP A 71 1.86 -14.39 2.78
CA ASP A 71 2.33 -15.14 1.62
C ASP A 71 2.01 -14.40 0.33
N ILE A 72 2.96 -14.43 -0.59
CA ILE A 72 2.80 -13.83 -1.90
C ILE A 72 2.19 -14.87 -2.84
N ARG A 73 1.02 -14.56 -3.39
CA ARG A 73 0.28 -15.41 -4.30
C ARG A 73 0.56 -15.03 -5.75
N GLU A 74 0.82 -16.02 -6.60
CA GLU A 74 1.09 -15.81 -8.03
C GLU A 74 -0.11 -15.24 -8.78
N ASP A 75 -1.32 -15.68 -8.46
CA ASP A 75 -2.55 -15.16 -9.07
C ASP A 75 -2.83 -13.67 -8.75
N ARG A 76 -2.13 -13.12 -7.75
CA ARG A 76 -2.18 -11.70 -7.39
C ARG A 76 -1.02 -10.89 -7.96
N ILE A 77 0.08 -11.54 -8.27
CA ILE A 77 1.24 -10.94 -8.96
C ILE A 77 1.01 -10.88 -10.47
N LYS A 78 0.47 -11.96 -11.06
CA LYS A 78 0.26 -12.06 -12.50
C LYS A 78 -0.43 -10.85 -13.13
N PRO A 79 -1.53 -10.29 -12.59
CA PRO A 79 -2.17 -9.11 -13.17
C PRO A 79 -1.25 -7.87 -13.24
N LEU A 80 -0.29 -7.74 -12.32
CA LEU A 80 0.68 -6.65 -12.34
C LEU A 80 1.71 -6.84 -13.46
N VAL A 81 2.14 -8.07 -13.68
CA VAL A 81 3.07 -8.44 -14.76
C VAL A 81 2.39 -8.28 -16.12
N ASP A 82 1.18 -8.81 -16.28
CA ASP A 82 0.39 -8.67 -17.50
C ASP A 82 0.19 -7.19 -17.85
N TRP A 83 -0.13 -6.36 -16.85
CA TRP A 83 -0.29 -4.93 -17.05
C TRP A 83 0.99 -4.24 -17.57
N VAL A 84 2.17 -4.64 -17.08
CA VAL A 84 3.45 -4.11 -17.56
C VAL A 84 3.67 -4.49 -19.02
N HIS A 85 3.43 -5.74 -19.40
CA HIS A 85 3.55 -6.19 -20.79
C HIS A 85 2.60 -5.46 -21.73
N ASP A 86 1.37 -5.20 -21.30
CA ASP A 86 0.33 -4.59 -22.13
C ASP A 86 0.49 -3.07 -22.26
N ASN A 87 1.14 -2.40 -21.30
CA ASN A 87 1.13 -0.94 -21.19
C ASN A 87 2.53 -0.28 -21.21
N THR A 88 3.60 -1.07 -21.29
CA THR A 88 4.97 -0.55 -21.35
C THR A 88 5.81 -1.30 -22.37
N PHE A 89 7.03 -0.79 -22.64
CA PHE A 89 8.01 -1.48 -23.48
C PHE A 89 9.01 -2.30 -22.68
N MET A 90 8.76 -2.45 -21.36
CA MET A 90 9.66 -3.17 -20.45
C MET A 90 9.56 -4.67 -20.64
N ASP A 91 10.72 -5.35 -20.52
CA ASP A 91 10.76 -6.79 -20.31
C ASP A 91 10.44 -7.11 -18.85
N ALA A 92 9.28 -7.71 -18.61
CA ALA A 92 8.78 -7.96 -17.26
C ALA A 92 9.23 -9.32 -16.69
N GLU A 93 10.40 -9.87 -17.12
CA GLU A 93 10.86 -11.16 -16.64
C GLU A 93 11.51 -11.13 -15.26
N LYS A 94 12.20 -10.03 -14.91
CA LYS A 94 12.97 -9.92 -13.67
C LYS A 94 12.47 -8.79 -12.78
N TYR A 95 11.84 -9.15 -11.69
CA TYR A 95 11.30 -8.20 -10.70
C TYR A 95 11.36 -8.78 -9.28
N THR A 96 11.36 -7.90 -8.29
CA THR A 96 11.14 -8.28 -6.89
C THR A 96 9.67 -8.16 -6.54
N ARG A 97 9.17 -9.09 -5.74
CA ARG A 97 7.77 -9.16 -5.29
C ARG A 97 7.65 -8.68 -3.86
N TRP A 98 6.54 -8.07 -3.54
CA TRP A 98 6.25 -7.63 -2.18
C TRP A 98 4.76 -7.62 -1.91
N ALA A 99 4.39 -7.94 -0.68
CA ALA A 99 3.02 -7.82 -0.19
C ALA A 99 3.01 -7.22 1.22
N CYS A 100 1.97 -6.45 1.53
CA CYS A 100 1.81 -5.82 2.84
C CYS A 100 0.34 -5.64 3.19
N LEU A 101 0.07 -5.58 4.49
CA LEU A 101 -1.25 -5.39 5.05
C LEU A 101 -1.56 -3.90 5.20
N ARG A 102 -2.55 -3.41 4.45
CA ARG A 102 -3.07 -2.05 4.58
C ARG A 102 -4.06 -2.00 5.74
N PRO A 103 -3.94 -1.02 6.66
CA PRO A 103 -4.88 -0.86 7.77
C PRO A 103 -6.18 -0.22 7.30
N MET A 104 -7.17 -0.99 6.93
CA MET A 104 -8.45 -0.48 6.46
C MET A 104 -9.45 -0.34 7.60
N THR A 105 -10.32 0.66 7.48
CA THR A 105 -11.49 0.88 8.33
C THR A 105 -12.76 0.75 7.50
N PRO A 106 -13.93 0.44 8.10
CA PRO A 106 -15.17 0.26 7.35
C PRO A 106 -15.63 1.49 6.56
N ASN A 107 -15.30 2.68 7.05
CA ASN A 107 -15.65 3.95 6.40
C ASN A 107 -14.48 4.55 5.60
N MET A 108 -13.35 3.83 5.47
CA MET A 108 -12.13 4.25 4.79
C MET A 108 -11.48 5.54 5.35
N LEU A 109 -11.87 5.97 6.55
CA LEU A 109 -11.31 7.15 7.21
C LEU A 109 -10.30 6.73 8.29
N PRO A 110 -9.19 7.47 8.45
CA PRO A 110 -8.24 7.22 9.52
C PRO A 110 -8.85 7.49 10.89
N ILE A 111 -8.41 6.72 11.87
CA ILE A 111 -8.79 6.90 13.28
C ILE A 111 -7.75 7.78 13.95
N ILE A 112 -8.18 8.99 14.37
CA ILE A 112 -7.40 9.90 15.20
C ILE A 112 -8.26 10.21 16.42
N SER A 113 -7.98 9.54 17.52
CA SER A 113 -8.78 9.68 18.74
C SER A 113 -8.05 9.14 19.95
N LYS A 114 -8.56 9.51 21.14
CA LYS A 114 -8.11 8.91 22.40
C LYS A 114 -9.00 7.71 22.73
N VAL A 115 -8.41 6.53 22.82
CA VAL A 115 -9.08 5.27 23.12
C VAL A 115 -8.43 4.61 24.32
N GLN A 116 -9.18 4.31 25.36
CA GLN A 116 -8.67 3.70 26.61
C GLN A 116 -7.46 4.45 27.20
N GLY A 117 -7.47 5.78 27.14
CA GLY A 117 -6.38 6.63 27.62
C GLY A 117 -5.18 6.78 26.68
N MET A 118 -5.14 6.06 25.57
CA MET A 118 -4.06 6.10 24.57
C MET A 118 -4.50 6.86 23.32
N TRP A 119 -3.62 7.70 22.79
CA TRP A 119 -3.85 8.31 21.49
C TRP A 119 -3.60 7.31 20.36
N VAL A 120 -4.49 7.28 19.39
CA VAL A 120 -4.41 6.42 18.20
C VAL A 120 -4.32 7.28 16.94
N ASN A 121 -3.39 6.94 16.06
CA ASN A 121 -3.28 7.44 14.70
C ASN A 121 -3.04 6.26 13.76
N SER A 122 -4.11 5.71 13.20
CA SER A 122 -4.06 4.49 12.39
C SER A 122 -5.26 4.39 11.45
N GLY A 123 -5.32 3.34 10.63
CA GLY A 123 -6.49 3.06 9.80
C GLY A 123 -6.56 3.91 8.53
N ALA A 124 -5.46 4.52 8.08
CA ALA A 124 -5.42 5.37 6.88
C ALA A 124 -5.43 4.59 5.55
N GLY A 125 -5.57 3.27 5.59
CA GLY A 125 -5.65 2.42 4.41
C GLY A 125 -4.42 2.54 3.50
N HIS A 126 -4.63 2.85 2.23
CA HIS A 126 -3.56 3.07 1.25
C HIS A 126 -3.04 4.52 1.21
N LEU A 127 -3.65 5.43 1.97
CA LEU A 127 -3.31 6.86 1.97
C LEU A 127 -2.43 7.28 3.17
N GLY A 128 -1.93 6.33 3.95
CA GLY A 128 -1.16 6.62 5.16
C GLY A 128 0.06 7.51 4.94
N TRP A 129 0.80 7.30 3.86
CA TRP A 129 1.92 8.15 3.49
C TRP A 129 1.46 9.56 3.09
N THR A 130 0.47 9.65 2.21
CA THR A 130 -0.05 10.92 1.68
C THR A 130 -0.63 11.81 2.78
N MET A 131 -1.34 11.20 3.73
CA MET A 131 -2.03 11.92 4.81
C MET A 131 -1.17 12.07 6.08
N GLY A 132 -0.02 11.39 6.16
CA GLY A 132 0.75 11.21 7.39
C GLY A 132 1.06 12.51 8.14
N MET A 133 1.50 13.55 7.45
CA MET A 133 1.83 14.85 8.06
C MET A 133 0.58 15.56 8.60
N ALA A 134 -0.52 15.57 7.86
CA ALA A 134 -1.77 16.18 8.31
C ALA A 134 -2.38 15.44 9.51
N LEU A 135 -2.29 14.10 9.50
CA LEU A 135 -2.75 13.28 10.62
C LEU A 135 -1.87 13.48 11.87
N ALA A 136 -0.56 13.64 11.70
CA ALA A 136 0.36 13.95 12.79
C ALA A 136 0.08 15.35 13.37
N GLU A 137 -0.11 16.35 12.52
CA GLU A 137 -0.46 17.71 12.97
C GLU A 137 -1.77 17.72 13.74
N LYS A 138 -2.79 16.98 13.26
CA LYS A 138 -4.07 16.90 13.95
C LYS A 138 -3.92 16.31 15.35
N ILE A 139 -3.24 15.18 15.50
CA ILE A 139 -3.10 14.52 16.80
C ILE A 139 -2.26 15.35 17.79
N THR A 140 -1.25 16.08 17.29
CA THR A 140 -0.40 16.92 18.16
C THR A 140 -1.12 18.16 18.70
N LYS A 141 -2.16 18.63 18.02
CA LYS A 141 -3.01 19.73 18.51
C LYS A 141 -3.97 19.29 19.62
N ASP A 142 -4.26 18.01 19.69
CA ASP A 142 -5.23 17.43 20.62
C ASP A 142 -4.56 16.84 21.88
N ILE A 143 -3.23 16.73 21.91
CA ILE A 143 -2.41 16.29 23.06
C ILE A 143 -2.10 17.47 23.97
#